data_89545fb38036c84632f4bdf317df0d56
#
_entry.id   89545fb38036c84632f4bdf317df0d56
#
_cell.length_a   1.000
_cell.length_b   1.000
_cell.length_c   1.000
_cell.angle_alpha   90.00
_cell.angle_beta   90.00
_cell.angle_gamma   90.00
#
_symmetry.space_group_name_H-M   'P 1'
#
loop_
_entity.id
_entity.type
_entity.pdbx_description
1 polymer ?
#
loop_
_entity_poly.entity_id
_entity_poly.type
_entity_poly.pdbx_seq_one_letter_code
_entity_poly.pdbx_strand_id
1 'polypeptide(L)'
;RSRGLGAGEYNRRGTIIAMGNEAYDMFEKSPTDITVTSPMTFGMIANLELQEIVLYSMIRKIDHILGFGATMYFTVPLDMTAVEKRAYFHVANGHWLKKNRVFMVEAPIADAIAMGVNLKDPEGNMIVNIGAQSTEVSIITGGKIIISRKIPLGGRQMNESVCSEIRKRYNLQIGTRTAKRLKMVMGRLSDPKKEVRKVVGIDCISGLPREEIISSYVVNDGIMNCLNEIAA
;
A
#
# COMPACT_ATOMS: atom_id res chain seq x y z
N ARG A 1 6.96 -8.91 -1.09
CA ARG A 1 7.12 -7.68 -1.90
C ARG A 1 5.73 -7.16 -2.28
N SER A 2 5.07 -6.42 -1.39
CA SER A 2 3.81 -5.75 -1.69
C SER A 2 4.08 -4.59 -2.65
N ARG A 3 3.97 -4.82 -3.93
CA ARG A 3 3.86 -3.75 -4.91
C ARG A 3 2.47 -3.17 -4.75
N GLY A 4 2.41 -1.84 -4.56
CA GLY A 4 1.14 -1.12 -4.40
C GLY A 4 0.13 -1.55 -5.46
N LEU A 5 -0.99 -2.06 -4.98
CA LEU A 5 -2.05 -2.62 -5.82
C LEU A 5 -2.80 -1.49 -6.51
N GLY A 6 -2.73 -1.50 -7.82
CA GLY A 6 -3.76 -1.05 -8.72
C GLY A 6 -4.22 0.40 -8.63
N ALA A 7 -3.46 1.35 -9.20
CA ALA A 7 -4.06 2.57 -9.69
C ALA A 7 -4.75 2.26 -11.03
N GLY A 8 -6.04 2.52 -11.14
CA GLY A 8 -6.76 2.54 -12.40
C GLY A 8 -6.79 3.96 -12.95
N GLU A 9 -6.67 4.11 -14.24
CA GLU A 9 -6.67 5.41 -14.91
C GLU A 9 -7.90 5.56 -15.79
N TYR A 10 -8.62 6.68 -15.61
CA TYR A 10 -9.77 7.06 -16.42
C TYR A 10 -9.47 8.32 -17.23
N ASN A 11 -9.90 8.35 -18.48
CA ASN A 11 -10.02 9.59 -19.21
C ASN A 11 -11.40 10.23 -18.94
N ARG A 12 -11.63 11.46 -19.42
CA ARG A 12 -12.93 12.17 -19.28
C ARG A 12 -14.14 11.40 -19.86
N ARG A 13 -13.90 10.33 -20.62
CA ARG A 13 -14.94 9.45 -21.19
C ARG A 13 -15.15 8.18 -20.37
N GLY A 14 -14.48 8.03 -19.22
CA GLY A 14 -14.56 6.84 -18.38
C GLY A 14 -13.84 5.61 -18.92
N THR A 15 -12.94 5.76 -19.89
CA THR A 15 -12.16 4.65 -20.46
C THR A 15 -10.91 4.40 -19.63
N ILE A 16 -10.66 3.15 -19.27
CA ILE A 16 -9.43 2.76 -18.57
C ILE A 16 -8.31 2.67 -19.60
N ILE A 17 -7.22 3.39 -19.36
CA ILE A 17 -6.06 3.49 -20.25
C ILE A 17 -4.93 2.60 -19.77
N ALA A 18 -4.69 2.57 -18.44
CA ALA A 18 -3.61 1.80 -17.84
C ALA A 18 -4.01 1.24 -16.46
N MET A 19 -3.38 0.15 -16.04
CA MET A 19 -3.59 -0.48 -14.74
C MET A 19 -2.30 -1.01 -14.12
N GLY A 20 -2.24 -1.02 -12.79
CA GLY A 20 -1.11 -1.57 -12.05
C GLY A 20 0.14 -0.69 -12.13
N ASN A 21 1.27 -1.26 -12.55
CA ASN A 21 2.53 -0.53 -12.60
C ASN A 21 2.50 0.60 -13.64
N GLU A 22 1.87 0.40 -14.79
CA GLU A 22 1.73 1.41 -15.83
C GLU A 22 0.98 2.63 -15.32
N ALA A 23 -0.19 2.44 -14.70
CA ALA A 23 -0.94 3.52 -14.08
C ALA A 23 -0.16 4.18 -12.93
N TYR A 24 0.55 3.39 -12.11
CA TYR A 24 1.41 3.94 -11.06
C TYR A 24 2.57 4.78 -11.62
N ASP A 25 3.10 4.44 -12.78
CA ASP A 25 4.16 5.21 -13.44
C ASP A 25 3.69 6.55 -13.99
N MET A 26 2.39 6.68 -14.24
CA MET A 26 1.74 7.92 -14.66
C MET A 26 1.32 8.81 -13.48
N PHE A 27 1.27 8.27 -12.26
CA PHE A 27 0.93 9.03 -11.05
C PHE A 27 1.88 10.22 -10.85
N GLU A 28 1.33 11.40 -10.56
CA GLU A 28 2.02 12.69 -10.45
C GLU A 28 2.60 13.24 -11.79
N LYS A 29 2.32 12.58 -12.93
CA LYS A 29 2.83 12.97 -14.25
C LYS A 29 1.74 13.06 -15.32
N SER A 30 0.52 12.61 -14.99
CA SER A 30 -0.58 12.58 -15.96
C SER A 30 -1.00 13.99 -16.40
N PRO A 31 -1.40 14.17 -17.65
CA PRO A 31 -2.08 15.37 -18.13
C PRO A 31 -3.40 15.59 -17.36
N THR A 32 -3.95 16.80 -17.45
CA THR A 32 -5.16 17.20 -16.72
C THR A 32 -6.43 16.45 -17.10
N ASP A 33 -6.43 15.79 -18.24
CA ASP A 33 -7.55 14.98 -18.76
C ASP A 33 -7.49 13.51 -18.34
N ILE A 34 -6.42 13.12 -17.66
CA ILE A 34 -6.18 11.76 -17.16
C ILE A 34 -6.12 11.76 -15.64
N THR A 35 -6.98 10.97 -15.00
CA THR A 35 -7.01 10.82 -13.54
C THR A 35 -6.44 9.46 -13.14
N VAL A 36 -5.40 9.46 -12.33
CA VAL A 36 -4.85 8.26 -11.71
C VAL A 36 -5.42 8.09 -10.31
N THR A 37 -6.16 7.01 -10.07
CA THR A 37 -6.80 6.76 -8.78
C THR A 37 -6.60 5.34 -8.29
N SER A 38 -6.67 5.14 -6.98
CA SER A 38 -6.66 3.81 -6.36
C SER A 38 -8.09 3.40 -6.01
N PRO A 39 -8.54 2.19 -6.39
CA PRO A 39 -9.85 1.69 -6.00
C PRO A 39 -9.96 1.35 -4.51
N MET A 40 -8.81 1.28 -3.81
CA MET A 40 -8.75 0.98 -2.38
C MET A 40 -8.07 2.11 -1.60
N THR A 41 -8.59 2.40 -0.42
CA THR A 41 -8.04 3.38 0.52
C THR A 41 -8.04 2.79 1.92
N PHE A 42 -6.89 2.79 2.61
CA PHE A 42 -6.72 2.20 3.94
C PHE A 42 -7.21 0.74 4.06
N GLY A 43 -7.05 -0.03 2.98
CA GLY A 43 -7.52 -1.41 2.92
C GLY A 43 -9.02 -1.57 2.68
N MET A 44 -9.77 -0.49 2.50
CA MET A 44 -11.21 -0.52 2.18
C MET A 44 -11.45 -0.24 0.70
N ILE A 45 -12.50 -0.82 0.15
CA ILE A 45 -12.90 -0.61 -1.25
C ILE A 45 -13.59 0.75 -1.34
N ALA A 46 -12.91 1.72 -1.96
CA ALA A 46 -13.43 3.07 -2.18
C ALA A 46 -14.23 3.17 -3.49
N ASN A 47 -13.89 2.38 -4.50
CA ASN A 47 -14.61 2.29 -5.76
C ASN A 47 -14.77 0.82 -6.16
N LEU A 48 -16.02 0.34 -6.09
CA LEU A 48 -16.37 -1.05 -6.30
C LEU A 48 -16.11 -1.51 -7.74
N GLU A 49 -16.57 -0.73 -8.71
CA GLU A 49 -16.44 -1.03 -10.13
C GLU A 49 -14.99 -1.10 -10.57
N LEU A 50 -14.19 -0.12 -10.16
CA LEU A 50 -12.75 -0.11 -10.41
C LEU A 50 -12.04 -1.30 -9.77
N GLN A 51 -12.43 -1.67 -8.54
CA GLN A 51 -11.83 -2.80 -7.85
C GLN A 51 -12.12 -4.12 -8.55
N GLU A 52 -13.34 -4.30 -9.06
CA GLU A 52 -13.68 -5.48 -9.86
C GLU A 52 -12.84 -5.57 -11.14
N ILE A 53 -12.72 -4.47 -11.87
CA ILE A 53 -11.94 -4.42 -13.11
C ILE A 53 -10.47 -4.71 -12.85
N VAL A 54 -9.89 -4.09 -11.82
CA VAL A 54 -8.49 -4.32 -11.43
C VAL A 54 -8.27 -5.78 -11.05
N LEU A 55 -9.14 -6.34 -10.21
CA LEU A 55 -9.05 -7.73 -9.78
C LEU A 55 -9.16 -8.70 -10.96
N TYR A 56 -10.14 -8.49 -11.84
CA TYR A 56 -10.30 -9.27 -13.06
C TYR A 56 -9.05 -9.24 -13.96
N SER A 57 -8.51 -8.05 -14.17
CA SER A 57 -7.29 -7.89 -14.97
C SER A 57 -6.08 -8.60 -14.36
N MET A 58 -5.93 -8.53 -13.02
CA MET A 58 -4.85 -9.21 -12.31
C MET A 58 -4.97 -10.73 -12.41
N ILE A 59 -6.16 -11.27 -12.21
CA ILE A 59 -6.45 -12.69 -12.30
C ILE A 59 -6.14 -13.19 -13.72
N ARG A 60 -6.59 -12.48 -14.76
CA ARG A 60 -6.30 -12.84 -16.15
C ARG A 60 -4.82 -12.84 -16.52
N LYS A 61 -3.99 -12.04 -15.82
CA LYS A 61 -2.53 -12.06 -16.01
C LYS A 61 -1.85 -13.29 -15.39
N ILE A 62 -2.47 -13.89 -14.38
CA ILE A 62 -1.94 -15.08 -13.71
C ILE A 62 -2.35 -16.34 -14.45
N ASP A 63 -3.60 -16.44 -14.89
CA ASP A 63 -4.13 -17.61 -15.56
C ASP A 63 -5.16 -17.21 -16.63
N HIS A 64 -4.88 -17.60 -17.86
CA HIS A 64 -5.78 -17.37 -18.99
C HIS A 64 -7.04 -18.27 -18.97
N ILE A 65 -7.05 -19.33 -18.12
CA ILE A 65 -8.10 -20.34 -18.04
C ILE A 65 -8.97 -20.20 -16.80
N LEU A 66 -8.84 -19.12 -16.05
CA LEU A 66 -9.62 -18.85 -14.83
C LEU A 66 -11.13 -18.83 -15.11
N GLY A 67 -11.69 -19.99 -15.24
CA GLY A 67 -13.11 -20.15 -15.43
C GLY A 67 -13.71 -21.31 -14.65
N PHE A 68 -12.94 -22.29 -14.20
CA PHE A 68 -13.53 -23.53 -13.73
C PHE A 68 -12.82 -24.09 -12.47
N GLY A 69 -13.49 -23.95 -11.33
CA GLY A 69 -13.18 -24.72 -10.14
C GLY A 69 -11.98 -24.27 -9.31
N ALA A 70 -11.46 -23.06 -9.49
CA ALA A 70 -10.41 -22.52 -8.64
C ALA A 70 -10.93 -22.22 -7.22
N THR A 71 -10.07 -22.41 -6.22
CA THR A 71 -10.32 -21.94 -4.86
C THR A 71 -9.55 -20.65 -4.64
N MET A 72 -10.26 -19.59 -4.25
CA MET A 72 -9.70 -18.26 -4.03
C MET A 72 -9.83 -17.87 -2.56
N TYR A 73 -8.76 -17.36 -2.01
CA TYR A 73 -8.72 -16.82 -0.66
C TYR A 73 -8.53 -15.32 -0.73
N PHE A 74 -9.47 -14.56 -0.18
CA PHE A 74 -9.40 -13.11 -0.06
C PHE A 74 -9.07 -12.72 1.36
N THR A 75 -7.98 -12.01 1.56
CA THR A 75 -7.69 -11.42 2.87
C THR A 75 -8.52 -10.15 3.04
N VAL A 76 -9.19 -10.06 4.17
CA VAL A 76 -10.08 -8.94 4.50
C VAL A 76 -9.66 -8.30 5.82
N PRO A 77 -9.80 -6.96 5.98
CA PRO A 77 -9.57 -6.30 7.25
C PRO A 77 -10.50 -6.85 8.34
N LEU A 78 -10.03 -6.86 9.59
CA LEU A 78 -10.85 -7.31 10.72
C LEU A 78 -11.97 -6.31 11.03
N ASP A 79 -11.62 -5.02 11.14
CA ASP A 79 -12.53 -3.94 11.53
C ASP A 79 -13.29 -3.39 10.33
N MET A 80 -14.22 -4.18 9.80
CA MET A 80 -15.08 -3.76 8.69
C MET A 80 -16.49 -3.47 9.16
N THR A 81 -17.07 -2.37 8.65
CA THR A 81 -18.51 -2.10 8.75
C THR A 81 -19.32 -3.10 7.93
N ALA A 82 -20.62 -3.20 8.18
CA ALA A 82 -21.50 -4.07 7.39
C ALA A 82 -21.53 -3.69 5.89
N VAL A 83 -21.36 -2.40 5.59
CA VAL A 83 -21.30 -1.92 4.19
C VAL A 83 -20.01 -2.37 3.51
N GLU A 84 -18.89 -2.23 4.19
CA GLU A 84 -17.59 -2.66 3.66
C GLU A 84 -17.54 -4.17 3.47
N LYS A 85 -18.07 -4.96 4.41
CA LYS A 85 -18.21 -6.41 4.23
C LYS A 85 -19.00 -6.75 2.97
N ARG A 86 -20.11 -6.08 2.72
CA ARG A 86 -20.91 -6.27 1.49
C ARG A 86 -20.12 -5.93 0.23
N ALA A 87 -19.31 -4.87 0.25
CA ALA A 87 -18.46 -4.50 -0.87
C ALA A 87 -17.42 -5.60 -1.19
N TYR A 88 -16.76 -6.15 -0.17
CA TYR A 88 -15.85 -7.27 -0.35
C TYR A 88 -16.56 -8.52 -0.87
N PHE A 89 -17.75 -8.86 -0.32
CA PHE A 89 -18.56 -9.96 -0.83
C PHE A 89 -18.96 -9.76 -2.29
N HIS A 90 -19.31 -8.54 -2.68
CA HIS A 90 -19.68 -8.23 -4.04
C HIS A 90 -18.53 -8.46 -5.01
N VAL A 91 -17.34 -7.93 -4.70
CA VAL A 91 -16.13 -8.14 -5.52
C VAL A 91 -15.73 -9.60 -5.58
N ALA A 92 -15.77 -10.30 -4.45
CA ALA A 92 -15.39 -11.71 -4.37
C ALA A 92 -16.38 -12.66 -5.09
N ASN A 93 -17.66 -12.26 -5.21
CA ASN A 93 -18.68 -13.01 -5.93
C ASN A 93 -19.08 -12.38 -7.27
N GLY A 94 -18.22 -11.54 -7.83
CA GLY A 94 -18.42 -10.92 -9.12
C GLY A 94 -18.81 -11.92 -10.21
N HIS A 95 -19.54 -11.48 -11.23
CA HIS A 95 -20.14 -12.32 -12.26
C HIS A 95 -19.15 -13.34 -12.89
N TRP A 96 -17.88 -12.96 -13.03
CA TRP A 96 -16.82 -13.78 -13.62
C TRP A 96 -16.15 -14.74 -12.62
N LEU A 97 -16.44 -14.62 -11.29
CA LEU A 97 -15.97 -15.55 -10.25
C LEU A 97 -17.01 -16.60 -9.83
N LYS A 98 -18.24 -16.54 -10.33
CA LYS A 98 -19.37 -17.37 -9.91
C LYS A 98 -19.14 -18.89 -9.93
N LYS A 99 -18.16 -19.37 -10.68
CA LYS A 99 -17.82 -20.80 -10.78
C LYS A 99 -16.69 -21.22 -9.83
N ASN A 100 -16.14 -20.28 -9.05
CA ASN A 100 -15.02 -20.52 -8.16
C ASN A 100 -15.48 -20.59 -6.70
N ARG A 101 -14.72 -21.32 -5.88
CA ARG A 101 -14.92 -21.30 -4.42
C ARG A 101 -14.20 -20.09 -3.86
N VAL A 102 -14.90 -19.25 -3.11
CA VAL A 102 -14.35 -18.04 -2.52
C VAL A 102 -14.40 -18.15 -1.00
N PHE A 103 -13.26 -17.94 -0.36
CA PHE A 103 -13.12 -17.87 1.09
C PHE A 103 -12.58 -16.49 1.48
N MET A 104 -13.12 -15.93 2.55
CA MET A 104 -12.59 -14.73 3.17
C MET A 104 -11.81 -15.12 4.41
N VAL A 105 -10.60 -14.57 4.54
CA VAL A 105 -9.69 -14.82 5.66
C VAL A 105 -9.33 -13.48 6.27
N GLU A 106 -9.44 -13.37 7.58
CA GLU A 106 -9.00 -12.17 8.30
C GLU A 106 -7.51 -11.93 8.11
N ALA A 107 -7.13 -10.69 7.78
CA ALA A 107 -5.76 -10.34 7.44
C ALA A 107 -4.73 -10.77 8.50
N PRO A 108 -4.97 -10.57 9.82
CA PRO A 108 -4.03 -11.01 10.85
C PRO A 108 -3.78 -12.53 10.85
N ILE A 109 -4.80 -13.33 10.55
CA ILE A 109 -4.64 -14.80 10.44
C ILE A 109 -3.80 -15.17 9.23
N ALA A 110 -4.05 -14.51 8.10
CA ALA A 110 -3.25 -14.74 6.89
C ALA A 110 -1.79 -14.32 7.08
N ASP A 111 -1.55 -13.20 7.77
CA ASP A 111 -0.20 -12.73 8.12
C ASP A 111 0.53 -13.72 9.04
N ALA A 112 -0.16 -14.25 10.06
CA ALA A 112 0.37 -15.28 10.95
C ALA A 112 0.81 -16.54 10.19
N ILE A 113 -0.04 -17.02 9.29
CA ILE A 113 0.26 -18.18 8.45
C ILE A 113 1.49 -17.90 7.56
N ALA A 114 1.54 -16.71 6.95
CA ALA A 114 2.65 -16.30 6.09
C ALA A 114 3.99 -16.22 6.85
N MET A 115 3.96 -15.88 8.13
CA MET A 115 5.13 -15.86 9.02
C MET A 115 5.50 -17.23 9.60
N GLY A 116 4.71 -18.27 9.31
CA GLY A 116 4.93 -19.62 9.84
C GLY A 116 4.57 -19.77 11.30
N VAL A 117 3.72 -18.89 11.85
CA VAL A 117 3.23 -18.98 13.23
C VAL A 117 2.33 -20.21 13.35
N ASN A 118 2.59 -21.04 14.38
CA ASN A 118 1.72 -22.16 14.69
C ASN A 118 0.43 -21.65 15.36
N LEU A 119 -0.66 -21.60 14.60
CA LEU A 119 -1.94 -21.11 15.09
C LEU A 119 -2.54 -21.97 16.23
N LYS A 120 -2.07 -23.21 16.42
CA LYS A 120 -2.53 -24.09 17.51
C LYS A 120 -1.79 -23.83 18.82
N ASP A 121 -0.75 -23.03 18.80
CA ASP A 121 0.03 -22.69 19.98
C ASP A 121 -0.84 -21.86 20.94
N PRO A 122 -0.93 -22.25 22.21
CA PRO A 122 -1.61 -21.45 23.24
C PRO A 122 -0.85 -20.17 23.59
N GLU A 123 0.44 -20.07 23.26
CA GLU A 123 1.22 -18.87 23.49
C GLU A 123 0.74 -17.73 22.58
N GLY A 124 0.71 -16.52 23.13
CA GLY A 124 0.30 -15.32 22.39
C GLY A 124 1.41 -14.88 21.42
N ASN A 125 1.07 -14.70 20.15
CA ASN A 125 1.96 -14.17 19.14
C ASN A 125 1.50 -12.77 18.73
N MET A 126 2.38 -11.79 18.87
CA MET A 126 2.14 -10.44 18.36
C MET A 126 2.63 -10.31 16.92
N ILE A 127 1.76 -9.86 16.05
CA ILE A 127 2.05 -9.64 14.64
C ILE A 127 1.89 -8.16 14.33
N VAL A 128 2.91 -7.57 13.72
CA VAL A 128 2.91 -6.19 13.25
C VAL A 128 3.03 -6.18 11.74
N ASN A 129 1.97 -5.77 11.06
CA ASN A 129 1.94 -5.64 9.60
C ASN A 129 2.00 -4.15 9.21
N ILE A 130 3.16 -3.69 8.76
CA ILE A 130 3.35 -2.32 8.27
C ILE A 130 3.05 -2.28 6.77
N GLY A 131 1.84 -1.87 6.44
CA GLY A 131 1.36 -1.78 5.07
C GLY A 131 1.73 -0.48 4.36
N ALA A 132 1.10 -0.26 3.21
CA ALA A 132 1.32 0.96 2.42
C ALA A 132 0.65 2.20 3.03
N GLN A 133 -0.54 2.05 3.59
CA GLN A 133 -1.37 3.17 4.10
C GLN A 133 -1.73 3.02 5.59
N SER A 134 -1.54 1.85 6.17
CA SER A 134 -1.86 1.57 7.57
C SER A 134 -0.91 0.53 8.12
N THR A 135 -0.77 0.52 9.44
CA THR A 135 -0.11 -0.53 10.22
C THR A 135 -1.18 -1.23 11.06
N GLU A 136 -1.16 -2.55 11.06
CA GLU A 136 -2.03 -3.38 11.88
C GLU A 136 -1.20 -4.14 12.91
N VAL A 137 -1.58 -4.06 14.18
CA VAL A 137 -0.95 -4.78 15.29
C VAL A 137 -1.99 -5.73 15.88
N SER A 138 -1.68 -7.02 15.87
CA SER A 138 -2.62 -8.05 16.29
C SER A 138 -1.97 -9.04 17.25
N ILE A 139 -2.72 -9.52 18.23
CA ILE A 139 -2.31 -10.61 19.12
C ILE A 139 -3.19 -11.83 18.81
N ILE A 140 -2.54 -12.93 18.49
CA ILE A 140 -3.19 -14.19 18.13
C ILE A 140 -2.75 -15.27 19.13
N THR A 141 -3.70 -16.03 19.65
CA THR A 141 -3.45 -17.20 20.50
C THR A 141 -4.47 -18.29 20.21
N GLY A 142 -4.05 -19.55 20.16
CA GLY A 142 -4.92 -20.69 19.89
C GLY A 142 -5.76 -20.53 18.60
N GLY A 143 -5.22 -19.88 17.57
CA GLY A 143 -5.91 -19.63 16.29
C GLY A 143 -6.99 -18.55 16.33
N LYS A 144 -7.06 -17.77 17.41
CA LYS A 144 -8.04 -16.68 17.58
C LYS A 144 -7.33 -15.33 17.71
N ILE A 145 -7.89 -14.32 17.09
CA ILE A 145 -7.46 -12.94 17.27
C ILE A 145 -8.03 -12.44 18.60
N ILE A 146 -7.16 -12.11 19.55
CA ILE A 146 -7.55 -11.61 20.87
C ILE A 146 -7.73 -10.09 20.83
N ILE A 147 -6.81 -9.41 20.17
CA ILE A 147 -6.87 -7.97 19.96
C ILE A 147 -6.26 -7.65 18.59
N SER A 148 -6.82 -6.67 17.92
CA SER A 148 -6.24 -6.04 16.73
C SER A 148 -6.45 -4.54 16.79
N ARG A 149 -5.43 -3.80 16.42
CA ARG A 149 -5.46 -2.36 16.31
C ARG A 149 -4.90 -1.94 14.96
N LYS A 150 -5.61 -1.06 14.28
CA LYS A 150 -5.21 -0.48 13.00
C LYS A 150 -4.88 1.00 13.18
N ILE A 151 -3.68 1.36 12.76
CA ILE A 151 -3.15 2.73 12.81
C ILE A 151 -3.09 3.24 11.36
N PRO A 152 -3.60 4.44 11.03
CA PRO A 152 -3.58 4.99 9.67
C PRO A 152 -2.22 5.54 9.26
N LEU A 153 -1.16 4.86 9.67
CA LEU A 153 0.24 5.17 9.38
C LEU A 153 0.89 3.99 8.66
N GLY A 154 1.59 4.26 7.57
CA GLY A 154 2.26 3.23 6.78
C GLY A 154 3.30 3.83 5.83
N GLY A 155 3.68 3.05 4.84
CA GLY A 155 4.73 3.42 3.90
C GLY A 155 4.47 4.70 3.11
N ARG A 156 3.20 5.11 2.94
CA ARG A 156 2.82 6.35 2.27
C ARG A 156 3.12 7.57 3.14
N GLN A 157 2.72 7.53 4.40
CA GLN A 157 3.00 8.58 5.38
C GLN A 157 4.50 8.73 5.61
N MET A 158 5.25 7.62 5.62
CA MET A 158 6.72 7.68 5.64
C MET A 158 7.29 8.43 4.43
N ASN A 159 6.74 8.23 3.22
CA ASN A 159 7.19 8.97 2.04
C ASN A 159 6.88 10.46 2.17
N GLU A 160 5.69 10.81 2.66
CA GLU A 160 5.27 12.19 2.89
C GLU A 160 6.15 12.88 3.96
N SER A 161 6.50 12.17 5.03
CA SER A 161 7.42 12.64 6.05
C SER A 161 8.82 12.89 5.50
N VAL A 162 9.34 11.99 4.65
CA VAL A 162 10.62 12.19 3.93
C VAL A 162 10.57 13.43 3.03
N CYS A 163 9.47 13.64 2.28
CA CYS A 163 9.28 14.87 1.49
C CYS A 163 9.33 16.11 2.38
N SER A 164 8.66 16.07 3.54
CA SER A 164 8.63 17.18 4.51
C SER A 164 10.01 17.49 5.06
N GLU A 165 10.79 16.47 5.47
CA GLU A 165 12.15 16.67 5.97
C GLU A 165 13.11 17.24 4.91
N ILE A 166 13.01 16.78 3.67
CA ILE A 166 13.80 17.33 2.56
C ILE A 166 13.40 18.77 2.28
N ARG A 167 12.11 19.09 2.29
CA ARG A 167 11.63 20.46 2.13
C ARG A 167 12.13 21.39 3.23
N LYS A 168 12.08 20.95 4.47
CA LYS A 168 12.55 21.74 5.63
C LYS A 168 14.05 22.04 5.57
N ARG A 169 14.88 21.05 5.20
CA ARG A 169 16.35 21.18 5.29
C ARG A 169 16.99 21.76 4.04
N TYR A 170 16.39 21.50 2.88
CA TYR A 170 16.97 21.88 1.61
C TYR A 170 16.14 22.89 0.81
N ASN A 171 14.97 23.31 1.32
CA ASN A 171 14.01 24.12 0.57
C ASN A 171 13.68 23.51 -0.81
N LEU A 172 13.66 22.17 -0.89
CA LEU A 172 13.45 21.43 -2.10
C LEU A 172 12.17 20.61 -2.02
N GLN A 173 11.24 20.85 -2.92
CA GLN A 173 10.03 20.04 -3.06
C GLN A 173 10.29 18.87 -4.02
N ILE A 174 10.11 17.65 -3.52
CA ILE A 174 10.20 16.42 -4.32
C ILE A 174 8.85 15.71 -4.35
N GLY A 175 8.63 14.89 -5.38
CA GLY A 175 7.44 14.03 -5.46
C GLY A 175 7.52 12.81 -4.54
N THR A 176 6.36 12.26 -4.15
CA THR A 176 6.26 11.11 -3.25
C THR A 176 6.92 9.85 -3.81
N ARG A 177 6.98 9.70 -5.14
CA ARG A 177 7.71 8.61 -5.82
C ARG A 177 9.22 8.71 -5.59
N THR A 178 9.77 9.91 -5.66
CA THR A 178 11.19 10.16 -5.39
C THR A 178 11.52 9.83 -3.94
N ALA A 179 10.68 10.30 -3.00
CA ALA A 179 10.82 9.97 -1.58
C ALA A 179 10.74 8.46 -1.31
N LYS A 180 9.79 7.75 -1.96
CA LYS A 180 9.70 6.29 -1.88
C LYS A 180 10.98 5.60 -2.36
N ARG A 181 11.56 6.06 -3.47
CA ARG A 181 12.83 5.52 -3.98
C ARG A 181 13.98 5.77 -3.03
N LEU A 182 14.09 6.99 -2.47
CA LEU A 182 15.10 7.32 -1.46
C LEU A 182 14.95 6.43 -0.23
N LYS A 183 13.73 6.29 0.31
CA LYS A 183 13.43 5.40 1.42
C LYS A 183 13.88 3.95 1.17
N MET A 184 13.61 3.41 -0.01
CA MET A 184 13.96 2.02 -0.36
C MET A 184 15.46 1.80 -0.54
N VAL A 185 16.21 2.81 -0.99
CA VAL A 185 17.63 2.70 -1.30
C VAL A 185 18.50 3.11 -0.12
N MET A 186 18.11 4.17 0.59
CA MET A 186 18.94 4.82 1.63
C MET A 186 18.40 4.63 3.05
N GLY A 187 17.14 4.18 3.21
CA GLY A 187 16.53 3.98 4.53
C GLY A 187 17.20 2.84 5.30
N ARG A 188 17.97 3.17 6.33
CA ARG A 188 18.65 2.23 7.23
C ARG A 188 18.56 2.76 8.65
N LEU A 189 17.79 2.11 9.49
CA LEU A 189 17.52 2.58 10.86
C LEU A 189 18.45 1.92 11.89
N SER A 190 18.80 0.66 11.69
CA SER A 190 19.63 -0.12 12.62
C SER A 190 21.13 0.16 12.47
N ASP A 191 21.59 0.54 11.29
CA ASP A 191 23.01 0.84 11.00
C ASP A 191 23.05 1.99 9.98
N PRO A 192 22.83 3.24 10.42
CA PRO A 192 22.76 4.38 9.52
C PRO A 192 24.14 4.73 8.98
N LYS A 193 24.40 4.32 7.72
CA LYS A 193 25.61 4.72 6.99
C LYS A 193 25.34 6.03 6.27
N LYS A 194 26.34 6.91 6.26
CA LYS A 194 26.26 8.15 5.49
C LYS A 194 26.35 7.84 4.00
N GLU A 195 25.19 7.82 3.37
CA GLU A 195 25.05 7.76 1.92
C GLU A 195 24.47 9.09 1.42
N VAL A 196 24.79 9.44 0.18
CA VAL A 196 24.24 10.64 -0.47
C VAL A 196 23.72 10.28 -1.85
N ARG A 197 22.63 10.94 -2.25
CA ARG A 197 22.04 10.77 -3.58
C ARG A 197 21.65 12.11 -4.18
N LYS A 198 21.93 12.26 -5.45
CA LYS A 198 21.51 13.41 -6.24
C LYS A 198 20.04 13.27 -6.60
N VAL A 199 19.27 14.30 -6.34
CA VAL A 199 17.83 14.37 -6.53
C VAL A 199 17.45 15.65 -7.22
N VAL A 200 16.52 15.58 -8.16
CA VAL A 200 15.93 16.74 -8.82
C VAL A 200 14.58 17.02 -8.16
N GLY A 201 14.34 18.26 -7.82
CA GLY A 201 13.09 18.75 -7.28
C GLY A 201 12.84 20.19 -7.71
N ILE A 202 11.81 20.81 -7.14
CA ILE A 202 11.46 22.20 -7.34
C ILE A 202 11.96 22.99 -6.13
N ASP A 203 12.79 23.99 -6.37
CA ASP A 203 13.22 24.94 -5.35
C ASP A 203 12.01 25.71 -4.82
N CYS A 204 11.78 25.67 -3.51
CA CYS A 204 10.60 26.28 -2.90
C CYS A 204 10.64 27.83 -2.92
N ILE A 205 11.80 28.43 -3.18
CA ILE A 205 11.98 29.90 -3.22
C ILE A 205 11.82 30.41 -4.64
N SER A 206 12.56 29.83 -5.60
CA SER A 206 12.57 30.28 -6.98
C SER A 206 11.46 29.68 -7.85
N GLY A 207 10.87 28.55 -7.42
CA GLY A 207 9.90 27.77 -8.21
C GLY A 207 10.54 27.02 -9.40
N LEU A 208 11.86 27.04 -9.54
CA LEU A 208 12.57 26.42 -10.67
C LEU A 208 13.09 25.02 -10.31
N PRO A 209 13.25 24.13 -11.30
CA PRO A 209 13.92 22.85 -11.08
C PRO A 209 15.35 23.04 -10.57
N ARG A 210 15.71 22.30 -9.52
CA ARG A 210 17.04 22.31 -8.91
C ARG A 210 17.48 20.90 -8.58
N GLU A 211 18.76 20.65 -8.76
CA GLU A 211 19.40 19.42 -8.27
C GLU A 211 19.98 19.67 -6.86
N GLU A 212 19.85 18.67 -5.99
CA GLU A 212 20.37 18.71 -4.63
C GLU A 212 20.93 17.35 -4.21
N ILE A 213 21.94 17.35 -3.35
CA ILE A 213 22.53 16.14 -2.77
C ILE A 213 21.88 15.86 -1.42
N ILE A 214 21.07 14.83 -1.38
CA ILE A 214 20.32 14.43 -0.18
C ILE A 214 21.11 13.39 0.60
N SER A 215 21.23 13.60 1.91
CA SER A 215 21.85 12.66 2.84
C SER A 215 20.85 11.62 3.34
N SER A 216 21.33 10.38 3.54
CA SER A 216 20.57 9.27 4.16
C SER A 216 20.03 9.62 5.56
N TYR A 217 20.72 10.44 6.32
CA TYR A 217 20.24 10.87 7.64
C TYR A 217 18.90 11.60 7.56
N VAL A 218 18.72 12.47 6.58
CA VAL A 218 17.44 13.19 6.40
C VAL A 218 16.30 12.24 6.03
N VAL A 219 16.62 11.23 5.21
CA VAL A 219 15.64 10.18 4.85
C VAL A 219 15.27 9.34 6.07
N ASN A 220 16.27 8.96 6.88
CA ASN A 220 16.06 8.21 8.11
C ASN A 220 15.23 8.97 9.14
N ASP A 221 15.50 10.28 9.32
CA ASP A 221 14.73 11.13 10.23
C ASP A 221 13.24 11.17 9.80
N GLY A 222 12.98 11.32 8.49
CA GLY A 222 11.61 11.26 7.97
C GLY A 222 10.92 9.93 8.23
N ILE A 223 11.64 8.80 8.13
CA ILE A 223 11.11 7.47 8.44
C ILE A 223 10.87 7.32 9.95
N MET A 224 11.84 7.74 10.77
CA MET A 224 11.76 7.62 12.23
C MET A 224 10.59 8.40 12.83
N ASN A 225 10.29 9.59 12.32
CA ASN A 225 9.14 10.37 12.77
C ASN A 225 7.85 9.54 12.69
N CYS A 226 7.63 8.86 11.57
CA CYS A 226 6.44 8.03 11.38
C CYS A 226 6.48 6.73 12.23
N LEU A 227 7.66 6.12 12.40
CA LEU A 227 7.80 4.91 13.22
C LEU A 227 7.60 5.19 14.70
N ASN A 228 8.04 6.33 15.19
CA ASN A 228 7.81 6.73 16.59
C ASN A 228 6.31 6.90 16.88
N GLU A 229 5.53 7.42 15.92
CA GLU A 229 4.06 7.49 16.05
C GLU A 229 3.39 6.10 16.02
N ILE A 230 3.95 5.16 15.27
CA ILE A 230 3.44 3.77 15.25
C ILE A 230 3.75 3.06 16.57
N ALA A 231 4.88 3.37 17.21
CA ALA A 231 5.34 2.72 18.45
C ALA A 231 4.73 3.32 19.73
N ALA A 232 4.14 4.51 19.65
CA ALA A 232 3.49 5.21 20.77
C ALA A 232 2.08 4.66 21.02
#